data_d7448ba1b33b6be61bfbcf2d88a34ea6
#
_entry.id   d7448ba1b33b6be61bfbcf2d88a34ea6
#
_cell.length_a   1.000
_cell.length_b   1.000
_cell.length_c   1.000
_cell.angle_alpha   90.00
_cell.angle_beta   90.00
_cell.angle_gamma   90.00
#
_symmetry.space_group_name_H-M   'P 1'
#
loop_
_entity.id
_entity.type
_entity.pdbx_description
1 polymer ?
#
loop_
_entity_poly.entity_id
_entity_poly.type
_entity_poly.pdbx_seq_one_letter_code
_entity_poly.pdbx_strand_id
1 'polypeptide(L)'
;MMDIEQNAILHQKTFQELTTDELYELLRVRSEVFVVEQNCVYQDLDGDDQASIHLWLTEANKVVALARVCPAGTHMQEVSIGRIITTERGKGFGKQIMLHAIDAAKEHFNATCIAIEAQEYAKGFYERVGFRQSSDTFMLDGIPHIKMTLMTEK
;
A
#
# COMPACT_ATOMS: atom_id res chain seq x y z
N MET A 1 24.10 -15.97 -11.32
CA MET A 1 23.33 -15.34 -12.28
C MET A 1 22.52 -14.22 -11.70
N MET A 2 22.35 -13.29 -12.47
CA MET A 2 21.80 -12.09 -11.98
C MET A 2 20.32 -12.14 -12.03
N ASP A 3 19.72 -11.73 -11.00
CA ASP A 3 18.29 -11.70 -10.96
C ASP A 3 17.80 -10.45 -11.63
N ILE A 4 17.06 -10.65 -12.67
CA ILE A 4 16.54 -9.53 -13.44
C ILE A 4 15.55 -8.71 -12.65
N GLU A 5 14.80 -9.39 -11.80
CA GLU A 5 13.79 -8.69 -11.02
C GLU A 5 14.38 -7.73 -10.01
N GLN A 6 15.69 -7.79 -9.78
CA GLN A 6 16.35 -6.83 -8.92
C GLN A 6 16.45 -5.45 -9.54
N ASN A 7 16.04 -5.32 -10.80
CA ASN A 7 16.12 -4.03 -11.48
C ASN A 7 15.03 -3.04 -11.09
N ALA A 8 14.07 -3.46 -10.26
CA ALA A 8 13.05 -2.53 -9.80
C ALA A 8 13.67 -1.53 -8.81
N ILE A 9 13.31 -0.27 -8.97
CA ILE A 9 13.85 0.84 -8.19
C ILE A 9 12.79 1.31 -7.22
N LEU A 10 13.15 1.42 -5.94
CA LEU A 10 12.25 1.93 -4.92
C LEU A 10 12.32 3.45 -4.86
N HIS A 11 11.15 4.07 -4.82
CA HIS A 11 10.99 5.49 -4.56
C HIS A 11 10.14 5.65 -3.31
N GLN A 12 10.54 6.59 -2.44
CA GLN A 12 9.84 6.79 -1.18
C GLN A 12 9.88 8.27 -0.85
N LYS A 13 8.72 8.91 -0.82
CA LYS A 13 8.63 10.36 -0.66
C LYS A 13 7.43 10.75 0.19
N THR A 14 7.56 11.85 0.92
CA THR A 14 6.39 12.51 1.49
C THR A 14 5.61 13.15 0.36
N PHE A 15 4.36 13.53 0.65
CA PHE A 15 3.55 14.21 -0.36
C PHE A 15 4.22 15.47 -0.86
N GLN A 16 4.83 16.24 0.05
CA GLN A 16 5.46 17.50 -0.30
C GLN A 16 6.70 17.32 -1.17
N GLU A 17 7.33 16.16 -1.09
CA GLU A 17 8.50 15.85 -1.92
C GLU A 17 8.14 15.35 -3.31
N LEU A 18 6.91 14.93 -3.52
CA LEU A 18 6.48 14.43 -4.82
C LEU A 18 6.48 15.56 -5.85
N THR A 19 6.99 15.27 -7.04
CA THR A 19 6.79 16.18 -8.16
C THR A 19 5.37 16.03 -8.65
N THR A 20 4.88 17.02 -9.41
CA THR A 20 3.55 16.93 -9.98
C THR A 20 3.43 15.74 -10.93
N ASP A 21 4.49 15.44 -11.68
CA ASP A 21 4.46 14.28 -12.57
C ASP A 21 4.38 12.97 -11.78
N GLU A 22 5.14 12.86 -10.70
CA GLU A 22 5.09 11.68 -9.86
C GLU A 22 3.71 11.50 -9.26
N LEU A 23 3.16 12.57 -8.71
CA LEU A 23 1.83 12.50 -8.12
C LEU A 23 0.79 12.10 -9.16
N TYR A 24 0.85 12.71 -10.33
CA TYR A 24 -0.11 12.41 -11.39
C TYR A 24 -0.05 10.93 -11.76
N GLU A 25 1.16 10.39 -11.91
CA GLU A 25 1.32 8.99 -12.30
C GLU A 25 0.80 8.05 -11.23
N LEU A 26 1.10 8.33 -9.95
CA LEU A 26 0.62 7.48 -8.86
C LEU A 26 -0.91 7.47 -8.82
N LEU A 27 -1.53 8.64 -8.98
CA LEU A 27 -3.00 8.73 -8.96
C LEU A 27 -3.60 8.06 -10.19
N ARG A 28 -2.93 8.14 -11.34
CA ARG A 28 -3.40 7.48 -12.55
C ARG A 28 -3.44 5.96 -12.35
N VAL A 29 -2.36 5.40 -11.79
CA VAL A 29 -2.29 3.95 -11.56
C VAL A 29 -3.35 3.53 -10.54
N ARG A 30 -3.52 4.31 -9.45
CA ARG A 30 -4.54 4.00 -8.45
C ARG A 30 -5.93 4.01 -9.06
N SER A 31 -6.23 5.00 -9.89
CA SER A 31 -7.52 5.08 -10.55
C SER A 31 -7.73 3.88 -11.50
N GLU A 32 -6.69 3.53 -12.24
CA GLU A 32 -6.78 2.42 -13.17
C GLU A 32 -7.11 1.11 -12.47
N VAL A 33 -6.47 0.85 -11.34
CA VAL A 33 -6.62 -0.43 -10.67
C VAL A 33 -7.87 -0.45 -9.78
N PHE A 34 -8.04 0.56 -8.92
CA PHE A 34 -9.10 0.50 -7.92
C PHE A 34 -10.46 0.88 -8.46
N VAL A 35 -10.53 1.78 -9.43
CA VAL A 35 -11.80 2.25 -9.94
C VAL A 35 -12.17 1.55 -11.24
N VAL A 36 -11.25 1.54 -12.21
CA VAL A 36 -11.55 1.01 -13.53
C VAL A 36 -11.54 -0.51 -13.54
N GLU A 37 -10.40 -1.13 -13.14
CA GLU A 37 -10.29 -2.59 -13.21
C GLU A 37 -11.23 -3.29 -12.24
N GLN A 38 -11.39 -2.76 -11.04
CA GLN A 38 -12.28 -3.37 -10.05
C GLN A 38 -13.74 -2.99 -10.28
N ASN A 39 -13.98 -2.10 -11.24
CA ASN A 39 -15.34 -1.65 -11.54
C ASN A 39 -16.05 -1.19 -10.27
N CYS A 40 -15.36 -0.38 -9.48
CA CYS A 40 -15.84 0.06 -8.18
C CYS A 40 -15.90 1.57 -8.15
N VAL A 41 -17.10 2.11 -7.99
CA VAL A 41 -17.28 3.56 -7.96
C VAL A 41 -17.07 4.03 -6.54
N TYR A 42 -15.90 4.64 -6.29
CA TYR A 42 -15.63 5.20 -4.97
C TYR A 42 -14.62 6.34 -5.12
N GLN A 43 -14.51 7.11 -4.05
CA GLN A 43 -13.63 8.29 -4.06
C GLN A 43 -12.23 7.89 -3.62
N ASP A 44 -11.34 7.64 -4.58
CA ASP A 44 -9.98 7.24 -4.27
C ASP A 44 -9.20 8.34 -3.56
N LEU A 45 -9.41 9.59 -3.97
CA LEU A 45 -8.76 10.74 -3.34
C LEU A 45 -9.54 11.08 -2.07
N ASP A 46 -8.99 10.70 -0.93
CA ASP A 46 -9.70 10.74 0.35
C ASP A 46 -9.19 11.80 1.31
N GLY A 47 -8.24 12.63 0.87
CA GLY A 47 -7.70 13.67 1.71
C GLY A 47 -6.57 13.23 2.63
N ASP A 48 -6.21 11.95 2.59
CA ASP A 48 -5.16 11.41 3.46
C ASP A 48 -3.78 11.40 2.81
N ASP A 49 -3.72 11.66 1.51
CA ASP A 49 -2.44 11.58 0.78
C ASP A 49 -1.43 12.61 1.28
N GLN A 50 -1.92 13.79 1.68
CA GLN A 50 -1.03 14.89 2.05
C GLN A 50 -0.21 14.60 3.30
N ALA A 51 -0.71 13.75 4.19
CA ALA A 51 -0.03 13.41 5.43
C ALA A 51 0.78 12.11 5.32
N SER A 52 0.74 11.45 4.17
CA SER A 52 1.23 10.09 4.04
C SER A 52 2.59 10.01 3.39
N ILE A 53 3.25 8.86 3.58
CA ILE A 53 4.47 8.51 2.86
C ILE A 53 4.03 7.69 1.65
N HIS A 54 4.56 8.01 0.49
CA HIS A 54 4.23 7.34 -0.76
C HIS A 54 5.43 6.54 -1.24
N LEU A 55 5.19 5.27 -1.50
CA LEU A 55 6.23 4.37 -1.97
C LEU A 55 5.81 3.78 -3.29
N TRP A 56 6.76 3.62 -4.19
CA TRP A 56 6.47 2.91 -5.43
C TRP A 56 7.75 2.31 -5.99
N LEU A 57 7.55 1.26 -6.77
CA LEU A 57 8.63 0.60 -7.48
C LEU A 57 8.46 0.89 -8.97
N THR A 58 9.57 1.19 -9.63
CA THR A 58 9.56 1.32 -11.08
C THR A 58 10.49 0.30 -11.69
N GLU A 59 10.11 -0.17 -12.88
CA GLU A 59 10.92 -1.04 -13.71
C GLU A 59 10.81 -0.50 -15.12
N ALA A 60 11.95 -0.19 -15.73
CA ALA A 60 11.97 0.44 -17.06
C ALA A 60 11.10 1.69 -17.09
N ASN A 61 11.20 2.50 -16.02
CA ASN A 61 10.48 3.78 -15.86
C ASN A 61 8.96 3.64 -15.76
N LYS A 62 8.46 2.44 -15.49
CA LYS A 62 7.03 2.23 -15.29
C LYS A 62 6.76 1.84 -13.86
N VAL A 63 5.68 2.36 -13.30
CA VAL A 63 5.26 1.97 -11.95
C VAL A 63 4.77 0.53 -11.99
N VAL A 64 5.39 -0.33 -11.21
CA VAL A 64 4.99 -1.74 -11.14
C VAL A 64 4.38 -2.09 -9.79
N ALA A 65 4.53 -1.26 -8.78
CA ALA A 65 3.90 -1.45 -7.48
C ALA A 65 3.85 -0.12 -6.76
N LEU A 66 2.86 0.06 -5.88
CA LEU A 66 2.83 1.23 -5.03
C LEU A 66 2.12 0.93 -3.72
N ALA A 67 2.34 1.81 -2.74
CA ALA A 67 1.72 1.71 -1.43
C ALA A 67 1.69 3.09 -0.78
N ARG A 68 0.78 3.26 0.16
CA ARG A 68 0.67 4.50 0.93
C ARG A 68 0.71 4.15 2.41
N VAL A 69 1.53 4.86 3.18
CA VAL A 69 1.61 4.68 4.64
C VAL A 69 1.07 5.93 5.30
N CYS A 70 -0.02 5.77 6.05
CA CYS A 70 -0.70 6.88 6.70
C CYS A 70 -0.32 6.92 8.19
N PRO A 71 -0.10 8.12 8.75
CA PRO A 71 0.16 8.21 10.18
C PRO A 71 -1.08 7.83 10.99
N ALA A 72 -0.85 7.51 12.26
CA ALA A 72 -1.94 7.16 13.17
C ALA A 72 -2.94 8.31 13.25
N GLY A 73 -4.22 7.96 13.31
CA GLY A 73 -5.26 8.94 13.44
C GLY A 73 -5.65 9.64 12.14
N THR A 74 -5.12 9.17 11.01
CA THR A 74 -5.45 9.75 9.72
C THR A 74 -6.52 8.88 9.03
N HIS A 75 -6.11 7.78 8.44
CA HIS A 75 -7.07 6.88 7.80
C HIS A 75 -7.65 5.90 8.81
N MET A 76 -6.82 5.41 9.70
CA MET A 76 -7.20 4.50 10.77
C MET A 76 -6.62 5.02 12.07
N GLN A 77 -7.07 4.44 13.18
CA GLN A 77 -6.54 4.84 14.48
C GLN A 77 -5.05 4.54 14.57
N GLU A 78 -4.64 3.40 14.04
CA GLU A 78 -3.24 3.00 14.00
C GLU A 78 -2.55 3.60 12.78
N VAL A 79 -1.21 3.55 12.76
CA VAL A 79 -0.47 3.74 11.50
C VAL A 79 -0.96 2.67 10.55
N SER A 80 -1.27 3.05 9.32
CA SER A 80 -1.88 2.11 8.38
C SER A 80 -1.17 2.12 7.05
N ILE A 81 -1.30 1.00 6.34
CA ILE A 81 -0.77 0.86 4.99
C ILE A 81 -1.96 0.56 4.09
N GLY A 82 -2.04 1.27 2.97
CA GLY A 82 -3.12 1.05 2.03
C GLY A 82 -2.71 1.36 0.62
N ARG A 83 -3.68 1.31 -0.27
CA ARG A 83 -3.47 1.55 -1.70
C ARG A 83 -2.36 0.66 -2.25
N ILE A 84 -2.33 -0.62 -1.82
CA ILE A 84 -1.32 -1.58 -2.26
C ILE A 84 -1.71 -2.05 -3.65
N ILE A 85 -0.83 -1.83 -4.61
CA ILE A 85 -1.08 -2.19 -6.00
C ILE A 85 0.15 -2.85 -6.59
N THR A 86 -0.06 -3.87 -7.41
CA THR A 86 0.94 -4.33 -8.36
C THR A 86 0.30 -4.36 -9.73
N THR A 87 1.06 -3.92 -10.74
CA THR A 87 0.56 -3.91 -12.10
C THR A 87 0.91 -5.18 -12.86
N GLU A 88 1.85 -5.97 -12.31
CA GLU A 88 2.27 -7.23 -12.91
C GLU A 88 2.28 -8.31 -11.85
N ARG A 89 1.56 -9.38 -12.11
CA ARG A 89 1.43 -10.46 -11.14
C ARG A 89 2.57 -11.46 -11.29
N GLY A 90 2.86 -12.17 -10.18
CA GLY A 90 3.81 -13.27 -10.21
C GLY A 90 5.27 -12.89 -10.20
N LYS A 91 5.58 -11.61 -10.00
CA LYS A 91 6.95 -11.13 -9.95
C LYS A 91 7.44 -10.75 -8.57
N GLY A 92 6.61 -10.91 -7.55
CA GLY A 92 7.01 -10.62 -6.18
C GLY A 92 6.99 -9.15 -5.81
N PHE A 93 6.49 -8.28 -6.66
CA PHE A 93 6.47 -6.85 -6.38
C PHE A 93 5.55 -6.50 -5.21
N GLY A 94 4.45 -7.24 -5.04
CA GLY A 94 3.54 -7.00 -3.93
C GLY A 94 4.22 -7.20 -2.59
N LYS A 95 4.97 -8.30 -2.46
CA LYS A 95 5.70 -8.55 -1.23
C LYS A 95 6.78 -7.52 -1.01
N GLN A 96 7.50 -7.15 -2.08
CA GLN A 96 8.57 -6.15 -1.96
C GLN A 96 8.02 -4.81 -1.47
N ILE A 97 6.95 -4.32 -2.11
CA ILE A 97 6.42 -3.01 -1.72
C ILE A 97 5.84 -3.06 -0.30
N MET A 98 5.26 -4.19 0.08
CA MET A 98 4.70 -4.33 1.42
C MET A 98 5.79 -4.29 2.48
N LEU A 99 6.91 -4.97 2.25
CA LEU A 99 8.02 -4.96 3.20
C LEU A 99 8.61 -3.56 3.33
N HIS A 100 8.74 -2.84 2.21
CA HIS A 100 9.23 -1.46 2.26
C HIS A 100 8.23 -0.56 3.01
N ALA A 101 6.95 -0.79 2.82
CA ALA A 101 5.93 0.01 3.52
C ALA A 101 5.97 -0.23 5.02
N ILE A 102 6.18 -1.48 5.44
CA ILE A 102 6.33 -1.79 6.86
C ILE A 102 7.55 -1.07 7.45
N ASP A 103 8.67 -1.10 6.73
CA ASP A 103 9.86 -0.39 7.18
C ASP A 103 9.61 1.11 7.28
N ALA A 104 8.91 1.68 6.30
CA ALA A 104 8.61 3.11 6.31
C ALA A 104 7.72 3.47 7.49
N ALA A 105 6.75 2.63 7.83
CA ALA A 105 5.88 2.87 8.97
C ALA A 105 6.68 2.93 10.27
N LYS A 106 7.65 2.04 10.40
CA LYS A 106 8.51 2.04 11.59
C LYS A 106 9.43 3.25 11.63
N GLU A 107 10.03 3.58 10.50
CA GLU A 107 11.03 4.66 10.44
C GLU A 107 10.40 6.03 10.57
N HIS A 108 9.31 6.26 9.87
CA HIS A 108 8.73 7.60 9.81
C HIS A 108 7.72 7.88 10.90
N PHE A 109 7.04 6.84 11.41
CA PHE A 109 5.94 7.03 12.35
C PHE A 109 6.13 6.25 13.66
N ASN A 110 7.28 5.61 13.84
CA ASN A 110 7.57 4.83 15.06
C ASN A 110 6.45 3.83 15.37
N ALA A 111 5.91 3.21 14.33
CA ALA A 111 4.75 2.34 14.48
C ALA A 111 5.07 1.12 15.33
N THR A 112 4.24 0.86 16.34
CA THR A 112 4.32 -0.37 17.13
C THR A 112 3.21 -1.33 16.72
N CYS A 113 2.18 -0.81 16.06
CA CYS A 113 1.10 -1.60 15.50
C CYS A 113 0.74 -0.99 14.16
N ILE A 114 0.75 -1.80 13.13
CA ILE A 114 0.40 -1.36 11.78
C ILE A 114 -0.90 -2.05 11.39
N ALA A 115 -1.85 -1.28 10.89
CA ALA A 115 -3.17 -1.81 10.52
C ALA A 115 -3.39 -1.70 9.02
N ILE A 116 -4.17 -2.62 8.50
CA ILE A 116 -4.61 -2.59 7.11
C ILE A 116 -6.08 -2.98 7.05
N GLU A 117 -6.75 -2.51 5.99
CA GLU A 117 -8.08 -2.98 5.64
C GLU A 117 -7.89 -3.87 4.42
N ALA A 118 -7.82 -5.17 4.64
CA ALA A 118 -7.51 -6.12 3.59
C ALA A 118 -8.78 -6.65 2.95
N GLN A 119 -8.80 -6.73 1.62
CA GLN A 119 -9.85 -7.47 0.96
C GLN A 119 -9.75 -8.92 1.42
N GLU A 120 -10.89 -9.51 1.74
CA GLU A 120 -10.90 -10.81 2.40
C GLU A 120 -10.16 -11.89 1.61
N TYR A 121 -10.24 -11.84 0.28
CA TYR A 121 -9.58 -12.86 -0.53
C TYR A 121 -8.05 -12.76 -0.45
N ALA A 122 -7.51 -11.63 -0.02
CA ALA A 122 -6.06 -11.42 0.06
C ALA A 122 -5.50 -11.73 1.44
N LYS A 123 -6.31 -12.27 2.35
CA LYS A 123 -5.89 -12.53 3.72
C LYS A 123 -4.62 -13.36 3.78
N GLY A 124 -4.53 -14.42 2.96
CA GLY A 124 -3.36 -15.29 2.98
C GLY A 124 -2.08 -14.57 2.63
N PHE A 125 -2.15 -13.65 1.69
CA PHE A 125 -0.97 -12.86 1.32
C PHE A 125 -0.47 -12.05 2.51
N TYR A 126 -1.38 -11.38 3.21
CA TYR A 126 -0.99 -10.54 4.33
C TYR A 126 -0.54 -11.36 5.53
N GLU A 127 -1.12 -12.55 5.72
CA GLU A 127 -0.66 -13.43 6.78
C GLU A 127 0.78 -13.86 6.56
N ARG A 128 1.17 -14.05 5.31
CA ARG A 128 2.55 -14.46 5.00
C ARG A 128 3.57 -13.37 5.30
N VAL A 129 3.15 -12.12 5.37
CA VAL A 129 4.06 -11.04 5.77
C VAL A 129 3.92 -10.69 7.24
N GLY A 130 3.09 -11.40 7.99
CA GLY A 130 3.04 -11.25 9.43
C GLY A 130 1.79 -10.61 10.01
N PHE A 131 0.86 -10.21 9.17
CA PHE A 131 -0.39 -9.61 9.66
C PHE A 131 -1.33 -10.70 10.16
N ARG A 132 -2.19 -10.34 11.10
CA ARG A 132 -3.20 -11.24 11.65
C ARG A 132 -4.55 -10.55 11.64
N GLN A 133 -5.59 -11.31 11.35
CA GLN A 133 -6.95 -10.78 11.34
C GLN A 133 -7.34 -10.29 12.72
N SER A 134 -7.91 -9.10 12.79
CA SER A 134 -8.29 -8.48 14.06
C SER A 134 -9.73 -7.99 14.06
N SER A 135 -10.52 -8.31 13.05
CA SER A 135 -11.95 -7.97 13.04
C SER A 135 -12.72 -9.02 12.26
N ASP A 136 -14.04 -8.99 12.44
CA ASP A 136 -14.94 -9.75 11.58
C ASP A 136 -14.96 -9.11 10.20
N THR A 137 -15.51 -9.84 9.23
CA THR A 137 -15.66 -9.33 7.88
C THR A 137 -16.64 -8.15 7.88
N PHE A 138 -16.30 -7.10 7.13
CA PHE A 138 -17.18 -5.96 6.92
C PHE A 138 -17.15 -5.59 5.44
N MET A 139 -18.19 -4.92 5.01
CA MET A 139 -18.28 -4.49 3.61
C MET A 139 -17.69 -3.10 3.47
N LEU A 140 -16.80 -2.93 2.49
CA LEU A 140 -16.22 -1.64 2.19
C LEU A 140 -16.32 -1.47 0.67
N ASP A 141 -17.07 -0.47 0.24
CA ASP A 141 -17.34 -0.23 -1.18
C ASP A 141 -17.86 -1.47 -1.89
N GLY A 142 -18.70 -2.24 -1.18
CA GLY A 142 -19.32 -3.43 -1.75
C GLY A 142 -18.42 -4.64 -1.82
N ILE A 143 -17.22 -4.58 -1.22
CA ILE A 143 -16.27 -5.69 -1.26
C ILE A 143 -16.01 -6.16 0.17
N PRO A 144 -16.01 -7.47 0.44
CA PRO A 144 -15.73 -7.98 1.79
C PRO A 144 -14.28 -7.67 2.19
N HIS A 145 -14.14 -7.07 3.36
CA HIS A 145 -12.84 -6.70 3.93
C HIS A 145 -12.73 -7.19 5.36
N ILE A 146 -11.50 -7.29 5.83
CA ILE A 146 -11.18 -7.53 7.24
C ILE A 146 -10.10 -6.56 7.65
N LYS A 147 -10.10 -6.20 8.94
CA LYS A 147 -8.97 -5.46 9.50
C LYS A 147 -7.91 -6.48 9.89
N MET A 148 -6.66 -6.17 9.58
CA MET A 148 -5.53 -6.99 9.98
C MET A 148 -4.50 -6.09 10.62
N THR A 149 -3.75 -6.63 11.56
CA THR A 149 -2.72 -5.86 12.27
C THR A 149 -1.42 -6.63 12.35
N LEU A 150 -0.34 -5.86 12.39
CA LEU A 150 1.01 -6.38 12.55
C LEU A 150 1.64 -5.65 13.72
N MET A 151 2.09 -6.40 14.73
CA MET A 151 2.81 -5.81 15.85
C MET A 151 4.28 -5.79 15.52
N THR A 152 4.90 -4.63 15.60
CA THR A 152 6.31 -4.50 15.30
C THR A 152 7.11 -4.64 16.57
N GLU A 153 8.34 -5.10 16.43
CA GLU A 153 9.26 -5.15 17.56
C GLU A 153 10.07 -3.88 17.62
N LYS A 154 10.35 -3.49 18.85
CA LYS A 154 11.09 -2.25 19.07
C LYS A 154 12.56 -2.43 18.80
#